data_d8f3df1f085623e58433a68a93aab87c
#
_entry.id   d8f3df1f085623e58433a68a93aab87c
#
_cell.length_a   1.000
_cell.length_b   1.000
_cell.length_c   1.000
_cell.angle_alpha   90.00
_cell.angle_beta   90.00
_cell.angle_gamma   90.00
#
_symmetry.space_group_name_H-M   'P 1'
#
loop_
_entity.id
_entity.type
_entity.pdbx_description
1 polymer ?
#
loop_
_entity_poly.entity_id
_entity_poly.type
_entity_poly.pdbx_seq_one_letter_code
_entity_poly.pdbx_strand_id
1 'polypeptide(L)'
;MSHTLSTLTALQETFSLQQAEVADLPAILAIYNQNIASKQATADLVPVTQEARKAWFYEHINNPKRPIYVLKTLHQLSEPTLVAWGSFSDLYARPAYHISSEISVYVHQDYHGQGLGRRLILWMLSQAPSLGIDNVVALIFAHNAPSLRLFCSLGFEQWGHLPQVCDMAGFIADVLMLGKALTLAKEAP
;
A
#
# COMPACT_ATOMS: atom_id res chain seq x y z
N MET A 1 5.12 21.93 14.02
CA MET A 1 4.65 20.67 14.65
C MET A 1 3.13 20.64 14.91
N SER A 2 2.43 21.76 15.12
CA SER A 2 0.97 21.79 15.40
C SER A 2 0.07 21.42 14.21
N HIS A 3 0.45 21.71 12.96
CA HIS A 3 -0.40 21.42 11.78
C HIS A 3 -0.55 19.92 11.47
N THR A 4 0.46 19.10 11.78
CA THR A 4 0.45 17.65 11.51
C THR A 4 -0.51 16.92 12.46
N LEU A 5 -0.53 17.33 13.72
CA LEU A 5 -1.44 16.77 14.74
C LEU A 5 -2.91 17.14 14.48
N SER A 6 -3.17 18.39 14.06
CA SER A 6 -4.52 18.86 13.72
C SER A 6 -5.11 18.09 12.52
N THR A 7 -4.28 17.76 11.51
CA THR A 7 -4.72 17.01 10.32
C THR A 7 -5.01 15.54 10.68
N LEU A 8 -4.23 14.94 11.59
CA LEU A 8 -4.48 13.57 12.08
C LEU A 8 -5.77 13.49 12.93
N THR A 9 -6.05 14.52 13.74
CA THR A 9 -7.25 14.57 14.56
C THR A 9 -8.53 14.74 13.72
N ALA A 10 -8.48 15.59 12.68
CA ALA A 10 -9.61 15.75 11.74
C ALA A 10 -9.91 14.48 10.93
N LEU A 11 -8.92 13.56 10.79
CA LEU A 11 -9.08 12.26 10.16
C LEU A 11 -9.86 11.26 11.01
N GLN A 12 -9.73 11.34 12.33
CA GLN A 12 -10.46 10.47 13.26
C GLN A 12 -11.97 10.75 13.25
N GLU A 13 -12.39 11.93 12.77
CA GLU A 13 -13.79 12.30 12.70
C GLU A 13 -14.53 11.77 11.45
N THR A 14 -13.82 11.41 10.37
CA THR A 14 -14.46 11.02 9.10
C THR A 14 -14.05 9.61 8.62
N PHE A 15 -12.91 9.09 9.06
CA PHE A 15 -12.38 7.79 8.63
C PHE A 15 -11.75 7.04 9.82
N SER A 16 -11.90 5.72 9.84
CA SER A 16 -11.13 4.82 10.70
C SER A 16 -10.00 4.17 9.93
N LEU A 17 -8.82 4.08 10.58
CA LEU A 17 -7.67 3.33 10.11
C LEU A 17 -7.42 2.18 11.08
N GLN A 18 -7.46 0.96 10.59
CA GLN A 18 -7.31 -0.24 11.41
C GLN A 18 -6.68 -1.39 10.61
N GLN A 19 -6.25 -2.45 11.30
CA GLN A 19 -5.90 -3.69 10.62
C GLN A 19 -7.15 -4.32 9.99
N ALA A 20 -6.94 -4.99 8.85
CA ALA A 20 -8.01 -5.71 8.17
C ALA A 20 -8.50 -6.90 8.99
N GLU A 21 -9.78 -7.16 8.91
CA GLU A 21 -10.45 -8.33 9.46
C GLU A 21 -10.87 -9.29 8.33
N VAL A 22 -11.19 -10.53 8.67
CA VAL A 22 -11.60 -11.55 7.67
C VAL A 22 -12.79 -11.07 6.83
N ALA A 23 -13.70 -10.32 7.43
CA ALA A 23 -14.85 -9.75 6.75
C ALA A 23 -14.51 -8.70 5.67
N ASP A 24 -13.29 -8.14 5.68
CA ASP A 24 -12.86 -7.12 4.74
C ASP A 24 -12.42 -7.67 3.39
N LEU A 25 -12.13 -8.98 3.30
CA LEU A 25 -11.59 -9.61 2.08
C LEU A 25 -12.40 -9.29 0.81
N PRO A 26 -13.74 -9.37 0.79
CA PRO A 26 -14.50 -9.05 -0.42
C PRO A 26 -14.32 -7.59 -0.88
N ALA A 27 -14.31 -6.64 0.04
CA ALA A 27 -14.15 -5.22 -0.27
C ALA A 27 -12.71 -4.89 -0.70
N ILE A 28 -11.69 -5.48 -0.05
CA ILE A 28 -10.28 -5.39 -0.43
C ILE A 28 -10.12 -5.86 -1.89
N LEU A 29 -10.69 -7.02 -2.21
CA LEU A 29 -10.60 -7.60 -3.55
C LEU A 29 -11.35 -6.79 -4.59
N ALA A 30 -12.52 -6.24 -4.25
CA ALA A 30 -13.28 -5.36 -5.14
C ALA A 30 -12.45 -4.12 -5.55
N ILE A 31 -11.83 -3.45 -4.56
CA ILE A 31 -10.96 -2.29 -4.82
C ILE A 31 -9.72 -2.70 -5.64
N TYR A 32 -9.11 -3.85 -5.35
CA TYR A 32 -7.99 -4.36 -6.13
C TYR A 32 -8.36 -4.55 -7.60
N ASN A 33 -9.46 -5.25 -7.86
CA ASN A 33 -9.92 -5.59 -9.20
C ASN A 33 -10.31 -4.36 -10.04
N GLN A 34 -10.76 -3.26 -9.43
CA GLN A 34 -11.01 -2.00 -10.13
C GLN A 34 -9.75 -1.43 -10.81
N ASN A 35 -8.57 -1.74 -10.28
CA ASN A 35 -7.31 -1.21 -10.78
C ASN A 35 -6.72 -2.02 -11.95
N ILE A 36 -7.17 -3.26 -12.18
CA ILE A 36 -6.62 -4.15 -13.23
C ILE A 36 -6.84 -3.57 -14.62
N ALA A 37 -8.05 -3.10 -14.92
CA ALA A 37 -8.38 -2.56 -16.23
C ALA A 37 -7.54 -1.35 -16.65
N SER A 38 -7.08 -0.56 -15.68
CA SER A 38 -6.22 0.60 -15.92
C SER A 38 -4.80 0.24 -16.35
N LYS A 39 -4.33 -0.99 -16.02
CA LYS A 39 -2.96 -1.48 -16.22
C LYS A 39 -1.89 -0.57 -15.58
N GLN A 40 -2.24 0.18 -14.53
CA GLN A 40 -1.32 1.13 -13.89
C GLN A 40 -0.85 0.69 -12.50
N ALA A 41 -1.67 -0.06 -11.76
CA ALA A 41 -1.42 -0.28 -10.33
C ALA A 41 -1.17 -1.74 -9.96
N THR A 42 -1.34 -2.68 -10.88
CA THR A 42 -1.09 -4.12 -10.67
C THR A 42 -0.67 -4.79 -11.96
N ALA A 43 0.13 -5.84 -11.84
CA ALA A 43 0.55 -6.69 -12.95
C ALA A 43 -0.46 -7.81 -13.27
N ASP A 44 -1.54 -7.96 -12.49
CA ASP A 44 -2.61 -8.88 -12.84
C ASP A 44 -3.35 -8.38 -14.09
N LEU A 45 -3.61 -9.30 -15.01
CA LEU A 45 -4.25 -9.00 -16.31
C LEU A 45 -5.74 -9.31 -16.33
N VAL A 46 -6.20 -10.12 -15.37
CA VAL A 46 -7.60 -10.52 -15.20
C VAL A 46 -8.03 -10.38 -13.75
N PRO A 47 -9.32 -10.15 -13.46
CA PRO A 47 -9.82 -10.06 -12.11
C PRO A 47 -9.46 -11.30 -11.27
N VAL A 48 -8.95 -11.07 -10.08
CA VAL A 48 -8.59 -12.11 -9.11
C VAL A 48 -9.85 -12.56 -8.38
N THR A 49 -10.02 -13.87 -8.23
CA THR A 49 -11.15 -14.43 -7.46
C THR A 49 -10.85 -14.44 -5.96
N GLN A 50 -11.91 -14.48 -5.15
CA GLN A 50 -11.75 -14.57 -3.69
C GLN A 50 -10.99 -15.84 -3.29
N GLU A 51 -11.23 -16.96 -3.97
CA GLU A 51 -10.56 -18.22 -3.69
C GLU A 51 -9.04 -18.12 -3.96
N ALA A 52 -8.65 -17.53 -5.10
CA ALA A 52 -7.25 -17.34 -5.45
C ALA A 52 -6.52 -16.39 -4.46
N ARG A 53 -7.25 -15.40 -3.89
CA ARG A 53 -6.66 -14.41 -2.96
C ARG A 53 -6.59 -14.88 -1.51
N LYS A 54 -7.35 -15.91 -1.13
CA LYS A 54 -7.45 -16.40 0.26
C LYS A 54 -6.11 -16.69 0.90
N ALA A 55 -5.24 -17.47 0.26
CA ALA A 55 -3.96 -17.87 0.82
C ALA A 55 -3.11 -16.65 1.21
N TRP A 56 -2.93 -15.71 0.29
CA TRP A 56 -2.22 -14.45 0.52
C TRP A 56 -2.87 -13.63 1.65
N PHE A 57 -4.20 -13.54 1.67
CA PHE A 57 -4.91 -12.76 2.67
C PHE A 57 -4.73 -13.34 4.07
N TYR A 58 -4.89 -14.65 4.24
CA TYR A 58 -4.72 -15.30 5.54
C TYR A 58 -3.26 -15.33 6.00
N GLU A 59 -2.30 -15.36 5.09
CA GLU A 59 -0.89 -15.18 5.42
C GLU A 59 -0.67 -13.82 6.12
N HIS A 60 -1.24 -12.75 5.58
CA HIS A 60 -1.13 -11.40 6.15
C HIS A 60 -1.91 -11.26 7.47
N ILE A 61 -3.15 -11.76 7.54
CA ILE A 61 -3.97 -11.70 8.77
C ILE A 61 -3.29 -12.41 9.93
N ASN A 62 -2.60 -13.51 9.68
CA ASN A 62 -1.88 -14.29 10.70
C ASN A 62 -0.45 -13.79 10.95
N ASN A 63 0.04 -12.82 10.19
CA ASN A 63 1.39 -12.27 10.33
C ASN A 63 1.34 -10.85 10.91
N PRO A 64 1.56 -10.69 12.22
CA PRO A 64 1.50 -9.37 12.85
C PRO A 64 2.59 -8.40 12.39
N LYS A 65 3.64 -8.89 11.69
CA LYS A 65 4.73 -8.07 11.16
C LYS A 65 4.48 -7.59 9.73
N ARG A 66 3.49 -8.16 9.05
CA ARG A 66 3.14 -7.84 7.64
C ARG A 66 1.63 -7.67 7.49
N PRO A 67 1.03 -6.71 8.23
CA PRO A 67 -0.41 -6.55 8.25
C PRO A 67 -0.96 -5.94 6.96
N ILE A 68 -2.25 -6.18 6.74
CA ILE A 68 -3.09 -5.37 5.86
C ILE A 68 -3.78 -4.31 6.71
N TYR A 69 -3.82 -3.08 6.22
CA TYR A 69 -4.54 -1.98 6.83
C TYR A 69 -5.67 -1.51 5.93
N VAL A 70 -6.78 -1.15 6.54
CA VAL A 70 -7.97 -0.66 5.84
C VAL A 70 -8.33 0.72 6.35
N LEU A 71 -8.83 1.54 5.43
CA LEU A 71 -9.41 2.84 5.70
C LEU A 71 -10.89 2.76 5.39
N LYS A 72 -11.72 2.95 6.42
CA LYS A 72 -13.18 2.89 6.32
C LYS A 72 -13.79 4.27 6.59
N THR A 73 -14.87 4.61 5.89
CA THR A 73 -15.66 5.81 6.20
C THR A 73 -16.38 5.65 7.54
N LEU A 74 -16.50 6.74 8.28
CA LEU A 74 -17.33 6.82 9.47
C LEU A 74 -18.57 7.65 9.13
N HIS A 75 -19.66 6.99 8.77
CA HIS A 75 -20.97 7.64 8.58
C HIS A 75 -21.85 7.36 9.79
N GLN A 76 -22.47 8.41 10.35
CA GLN A 76 -23.31 8.30 11.55
C GLN A 76 -24.59 7.44 11.33
N LEU A 77 -24.99 7.20 10.08
CA LEU A 77 -26.26 6.58 9.72
C LEU A 77 -26.12 5.36 8.78
N SER A 78 -24.90 4.92 8.49
CA SER A 78 -24.65 3.76 7.61
C SER A 78 -23.47 2.94 8.12
N GLU A 79 -23.42 1.67 7.71
CA GLU A 79 -22.27 0.81 7.96
C GLU A 79 -20.99 1.40 7.37
N PRO A 80 -19.85 1.27 8.08
CA PRO A 80 -18.56 1.75 7.59
C PRO A 80 -18.20 1.11 6.23
N THR A 81 -17.89 1.94 5.24
CA THR A 81 -17.51 1.47 3.91
C THR A 81 -15.98 1.51 3.75
N LEU A 82 -15.38 0.41 3.31
CA LEU A 82 -13.96 0.33 3.02
C LEU A 82 -13.67 1.11 1.73
N VAL A 83 -12.81 2.13 1.82
CA VAL A 83 -12.52 3.06 0.72
C VAL A 83 -11.06 3.02 0.24
N ALA A 84 -10.17 2.49 1.05
CA ALA A 84 -8.78 2.25 0.69
C ALA A 84 -8.20 1.14 1.55
N TRP A 85 -7.16 0.47 1.04
CA TRP A 85 -6.38 -0.49 1.79
C TRP A 85 -4.93 -0.48 1.35
N GLY A 86 -4.05 -0.96 2.23
CA GLY A 86 -2.65 -1.18 1.93
C GLY A 86 -2.10 -2.34 2.73
N SER A 87 -1.02 -2.92 2.26
CA SER A 87 -0.34 -4.03 2.93
C SER A 87 1.16 -3.79 3.02
N PHE A 88 1.75 -4.37 4.05
CA PHE A 88 3.17 -4.66 4.08
C PHE A 88 3.38 -6.14 3.72
N SER A 89 4.32 -6.41 2.82
CA SER A 89 4.73 -7.77 2.43
C SER A 89 6.24 -7.90 2.55
N ASP A 90 6.74 -9.13 2.69
CA ASP A 90 8.18 -9.35 2.67
C ASP A 90 8.75 -8.94 1.30
N LEU A 91 9.81 -8.12 1.30
CA LEU A 91 10.47 -7.73 0.06
C LEU A 91 11.10 -8.94 -0.65
N TYR A 92 11.72 -9.83 0.12
CA TYR A 92 12.26 -11.11 -0.33
C TYR A 92 12.15 -12.17 0.77
N ALA A 93 11.87 -13.40 0.39
CA ALA A 93 11.68 -14.54 1.31
C ALA A 93 13.00 -15.06 1.91
N ARG A 94 13.96 -14.19 2.26
CA ARG A 94 15.23 -14.54 2.90
C ARG A 94 15.38 -13.81 4.23
N PRO A 95 15.81 -14.48 5.32
CA PRO A 95 15.81 -13.91 6.68
C PRO A 95 16.53 -12.57 6.84
N ALA A 96 17.61 -12.32 6.09
CA ALA A 96 18.35 -11.06 6.17
C ALA A 96 17.53 -9.83 5.70
N TYR A 97 16.47 -10.03 4.91
CA TYR A 97 15.60 -8.96 4.42
C TYR A 97 14.46 -8.60 5.38
N HIS A 98 14.38 -9.21 6.57
CA HIS A 98 13.27 -9.01 7.53
C HIS A 98 13.04 -7.54 7.93
N ILE A 99 14.07 -6.69 7.83
CA ILE A 99 14.00 -5.24 8.09
C ILE A 99 13.40 -4.44 6.93
N SER A 100 13.16 -5.07 5.79
CA SER A 100 12.67 -4.42 4.58
C SER A 100 11.31 -4.98 4.18
N SER A 101 10.39 -4.10 3.78
CA SER A 101 9.06 -4.51 3.39
C SER A 101 8.61 -3.78 2.14
N GLU A 102 7.91 -4.49 1.25
CA GLU A 102 7.15 -3.88 0.18
C GLU A 102 5.85 -3.29 0.73
N ILE A 103 5.51 -2.08 0.28
CA ILE A 103 4.23 -1.43 0.55
C ILE A 103 3.38 -1.41 -0.71
N SER A 104 2.13 -1.89 -0.61
CA SER A 104 1.11 -1.75 -1.64
C SER A 104 -0.06 -0.92 -1.10
N VAL A 105 -0.62 -0.04 -1.94
CA VAL A 105 -1.77 0.80 -1.56
C VAL A 105 -2.74 0.92 -2.72
N TYR A 106 -4.02 0.74 -2.42
CA TYR A 106 -5.13 0.81 -3.37
C TYR A 106 -6.25 1.67 -2.80
N VAL A 107 -6.80 2.55 -3.61
CA VAL A 107 -7.91 3.43 -3.24
C VAL A 107 -9.09 3.13 -4.17
N HIS A 108 -10.29 3.07 -3.62
CA HIS A 108 -11.52 2.91 -4.39
C HIS A 108 -11.65 4.08 -5.38
N GLN A 109 -12.03 3.78 -6.62
CA GLN A 109 -12.04 4.77 -7.72
C GLN A 109 -12.83 6.03 -7.41
N ASP A 110 -13.99 5.92 -6.74
CA ASP A 110 -14.87 7.04 -6.40
C ASP A 110 -14.26 7.98 -5.33
N TYR A 111 -13.17 7.54 -4.69
CA TYR A 111 -12.46 8.29 -3.66
C TYR A 111 -11.08 8.78 -4.11
N HIS A 112 -10.77 8.67 -5.41
CA HIS A 112 -9.53 9.22 -5.96
C HIS A 112 -9.51 10.75 -5.83
N GLY A 113 -8.31 11.35 -5.79
CA GLY A 113 -8.13 12.81 -5.69
C GLY A 113 -8.40 13.42 -4.31
N GLN A 114 -8.90 12.65 -3.34
CA GLN A 114 -9.22 13.13 -1.98
C GLN A 114 -8.06 13.00 -0.98
N GLY A 115 -6.87 12.64 -1.44
CA GLY A 115 -5.68 12.51 -0.60
C GLY A 115 -5.66 11.25 0.29
N LEU A 116 -6.60 10.29 0.13
CA LEU A 116 -6.69 9.11 0.98
C LEU A 116 -5.46 8.20 0.88
N GLY A 117 -4.93 8.01 -0.33
CA GLY A 117 -3.69 7.25 -0.53
C GLY A 117 -2.52 7.83 0.25
N ARG A 118 -2.33 9.17 0.21
CA ARG A 118 -1.30 9.86 1.01
C ARG A 118 -1.48 9.64 2.51
N ARG A 119 -2.71 9.74 2.98
CA ARG A 119 -3.05 9.56 4.40
C ARG A 119 -2.76 8.15 4.87
N LEU A 120 -3.18 7.15 4.09
CA LEU A 120 -2.95 5.74 4.39
C LEU A 120 -1.44 5.43 4.43
N ILE A 121 -0.68 5.88 3.42
CA ILE A 121 0.78 5.67 3.39
C ILE A 121 1.45 6.32 4.60
N LEU A 122 1.14 7.57 4.93
CA LEU A 122 1.73 8.26 6.09
C LEU A 122 1.45 7.50 7.40
N TRP A 123 0.23 7.02 7.56
CA TRP A 123 -0.13 6.24 8.73
C TRP A 123 0.60 4.89 8.76
N MET A 124 0.65 4.17 7.65
CA MET A 124 1.41 2.91 7.53
C MET A 124 2.90 3.12 7.85
N LEU A 125 3.52 4.18 7.31
CA LEU A 125 4.92 4.51 7.62
C LEU A 125 5.13 4.79 9.10
N SER A 126 4.17 5.37 9.81
CA SER A 126 4.25 5.58 11.26
C SER A 126 4.17 4.29 12.06
N GLN A 127 3.53 3.24 11.52
CA GLN A 127 3.46 1.92 12.16
C GLN A 127 4.69 1.04 11.87
N ALA A 128 5.36 1.25 10.75
CA ALA A 128 6.43 0.39 10.25
C ALA A 128 7.55 0.11 11.26
N PRO A 129 8.08 1.09 12.06
CA PRO A 129 9.12 0.81 13.04
C PRO A 129 8.69 -0.19 14.12
N SER A 130 7.44 -0.14 14.58
CA SER A 130 6.91 -1.09 15.57
C SER A 130 6.77 -2.52 15.03
N LEU A 131 6.73 -2.67 13.71
CA LEU A 131 6.70 -3.95 13.00
C LEU A 131 8.12 -4.49 12.71
N GLY A 132 9.18 -3.76 13.09
CA GLY A 132 10.57 -4.09 12.77
C GLY A 132 10.94 -3.79 11.31
N ILE A 133 10.26 -2.84 10.67
CA ILE A 133 10.52 -2.42 9.29
C ILE A 133 11.35 -1.14 9.34
N ASP A 134 12.60 -1.22 8.89
CA ASP A 134 13.53 -0.09 8.78
C ASP A 134 13.51 0.52 7.36
N ASN A 135 13.15 -0.28 6.34
CA ASN A 135 13.10 0.14 4.95
C ASN A 135 11.76 -0.22 4.31
N VAL A 136 11.15 0.74 3.63
CA VAL A 136 9.91 0.51 2.88
C VAL A 136 10.18 0.70 1.39
N VAL A 137 9.77 -0.27 0.58
CA VAL A 137 9.95 -0.30 -0.87
C VAL A 137 8.58 -0.32 -1.55
N ALA A 138 8.42 0.48 -2.60
CA ALA A 138 7.25 0.44 -3.47
C ALA A 138 7.68 0.10 -4.90
N LEU A 139 7.05 -0.92 -5.50
CA LEU A 139 7.22 -1.27 -6.90
C LEU A 139 6.13 -0.59 -7.73
N ILE A 140 6.51 0.33 -8.59
CA ILE A 140 5.57 1.19 -9.31
C ILE A 140 5.89 1.14 -10.80
N PHE A 141 4.90 0.90 -11.64
CA PHE A 141 5.10 1.01 -13.09
C PHE A 141 5.58 2.41 -13.49
N ALA A 142 6.59 2.50 -14.36
CA ALA A 142 7.16 3.76 -14.79
C ALA A 142 6.13 4.71 -15.45
N HIS A 143 5.06 4.16 -16.02
CA HIS A 143 3.97 4.94 -16.59
C HIS A 143 2.88 5.36 -15.59
N ASN A 144 2.95 4.90 -14.31
CA ASN A 144 2.02 5.33 -13.26
C ASN A 144 2.49 6.65 -12.61
N ALA A 145 2.44 7.74 -13.38
CA ALA A 145 2.88 9.05 -12.91
C ALA A 145 2.18 9.56 -11.63
N PRO A 146 0.88 9.30 -11.39
CA PRO A 146 0.23 9.69 -10.13
C PRO A 146 0.87 9.03 -8.91
N SER A 147 1.10 7.71 -8.94
CA SER A 147 1.74 6.99 -7.82
C SER A 147 3.18 7.43 -7.63
N LEU A 148 3.96 7.58 -8.69
CA LEU A 148 5.34 8.08 -8.61
C LEU A 148 5.40 9.44 -7.90
N ARG A 149 4.57 10.40 -8.33
CA ARG A 149 4.51 11.73 -7.67
C ARG A 149 4.11 11.63 -6.21
N LEU A 150 3.14 10.76 -5.87
CA LEU A 150 2.70 10.56 -4.51
C LEU A 150 3.85 10.04 -3.62
N PHE A 151 4.49 8.94 -4.00
CA PHE A 151 5.56 8.36 -3.21
C PHE A 151 6.79 9.28 -3.11
N CYS A 152 7.21 9.92 -4.21
CA CYS A 152 8.31 10.92 -4.18
C CYS A 152 7.96 12.09 -3.24
N SER A 153 6.70 12.58 -3.22
CA SER A 153 6.26 13.64 -2.30
C SER A 153 6.29 13.25 -0.83
N LEU A 154 6.38 11.95 -0.53
CA LEU A 154 6.50 11.37 0.80
C LEU A 154 7.96 11.04 1.17
N GLY A 155 8.91 11.44 0.33
CA GLY A 155 10.34 11.25 0.55
C GLY A 155 10.85 9.85 0.21
N PHE A 156 10.16 9.15 -0.69
CA PHE A 156 10.72 7.98 -1.36
C PHE A 156 11.66 8.42 -2.47
N GLU A 157 12.76 7.68 -2.62
CA GLU A 157 13.78 7.90 -3.63
C GLU A 157 13.84 6.68 -4.57
N GLN A 158 14.30 6.87 -5.80
CA GLN A 158 14.47 5.75 -6.71
C GLN A 158 15.71 4.93 -6.33
N TRP A 159 15.47 3.68 -5.90
CA TRP A 159 16.51 2.71 -5.57
C TRP A 159 16.86 1.77 -6.73
N GLY A 160 15.96 1.64 -7.71
CA GLY A 160 16.18 0.77 -8.86
C GLY A 160 15.26 1.05 -10.03
N HIS A 161 15.64 0.52 -11.18
CA HIS A 161 14.84 0.50 -12.41
C HIS A 161 14.92 -0.89 -13.04
N LEU A 162 13.78 -1.49 -13.27
CA LEU A 162 13.63 -2.79 -13.91
C LEU A 162 13.03 -2.55 -15.30
N PRO A 163 13.86 -2.50 -16.35
CA PRO A 163 13.38 -2.21 -17.70
C PRO A 163 12.67 -3.42 -18.29
N GLN A 164 11.53 -3.20 -18.94
CA GLN A 164 10.83 -4.18 -19.77
C GLN A 164 10.50 -5.51 -19.05
N VAL A 165 10.14 -5.45 -17.77
CA VAL A 165 9.94 -6.66 -16.93
C VAL A 165 8.50 -7.17 -16.90
N CYS A 166 7.53 -6.39 -17.38
CA CYS A 166 6.11 -6.77 -17.33
C CYS A 166 5.47 -6.70 -18.71
N ASP A 167 4.94 -7.83 -19.21
CA ASP A 167 4.05 -7.87 -20.36
C ASP A 167 2.62 -7.57 -19.92
N MET A 168 2.11 -6.39 -20.30
CA MET A 168 0.80 -5.91 -19.92
C MET A 168 -0.29 -6.24 -20.98
N ALA A 169 -0.08 -7.28 -21.79
CA ALA A 169 -0.98 -7.67 -22.87
C ALA A 169 -1.35 -6.50 -23.79
N GLY A 170 -0.34 -6.01 -24.52
CA GLY A 170 -0.47 -4.89 -25.45
C GLY A 170 0.67 -3.88 -25.40
N PHE A 171 1.45 -3.86 -24.32
CA PHE A 171 2.69 -3.11 -24.20
C PHE A 171 3.58 -3.73 -23.12
N ILE A 172 4.89 -3.49 -23.21
CA ILE A 172 5.86 -3.91 -22.19
C ILE A 172 6.10 -2.74 -21.25
N ALA A 173 6.04 -3.01 -19.94
CA ALA A 173 6.19 -2.00 -18.92
C ALA A 173 7.50 -2.14 -18.13
N ASP A 174 8.07 -0.98 -17.80
CA ASP A 174 9.13 -0.85 -16.82
C ASP A 174 8.55 -0.74 -15.42
N VAL A 175 9.30 -1.20 -14.41
CA VAL A 175 8.99 -1.00 -13.00
C VAL A 175 10.10 -0.19 -12.34
N LEU A 176 9.72 0.86 -11.63
CA LEU A 176 10.61 1.62 -10.75
C LEU A 176 10.48 1.07 -9.33
N MET A 177 11.62 0.82 -8.70
CA MET A 177 11.72 0.51 -7.29
C MET A 177 11.98 1.80 -6.54
N LEU A 178 10.99 2.31 -5.83
CA LEU A 178 11.13 3.45 -4.92
C LEU A 178 11.35 2.95 -3.51
N GLY A 179 12.31 3.52 -2.79
CA GLY A 179 12.61 3.13 -1.43
C GLY A 179 12.67 4.30 -0.47
N LYS A 180 12.39 4.02 0.81
CA LYS A 180 12.50 4.97 1.90
C LYS A 180 13.06 4.28 3.14
N ALA A 181 14.23 4.73 3.61
CA ALA A 181 14.74 4.37 4.93
C ALA A 181 13.98 5.16 6.01
N LEU A 182 13.52 4.47 7.05
CA LEU A 182 12.76 5.06 8.18
C LEU A 182 13.66 5.37 9.37
N THR A 183 14.77 4.66 9.50
CA THR A 183 15.81 4.88 10.52
C THR A 183 17.03 5.49 9.86
N LEU A 184 17.75 6.36 10.60
CA LEU A 184 19.06 6.82 10.15
C LEU A 184 19.96 5.60 9.93
N ALA A 185 20.70 5.60 8.83
CA ALA A 185 21.60 4.51 8.46
C ALA A 185 22.44 4.10 9.68
N LYS A 186 22.32 2.83 10.08
CA LYS A 186 23.33 2.23 10.95
C LYS A 186 24.63 2.29 10.18
N GLU A 187 25.68 2.83 10.76
CA GLU A 187 26.99 2.89 10.12
C GLU A 187 27.36 1.49 9.61
N ALA A 188 27.73 1.44 8.32
CA ALA A 188 28.24 0.19 7.76
C ALA A 188 29.55 -0.18 8.45
N PRO A 189 29.82 -1.46 8.71
CA PRO A 189 31.07 -1.92 9.32
C PRO A 189 32.30 -1.57 8.51
#